data_a8ab862d28964d469564d7128a716b86
#
_entry.id   a8ab862d28964d469564d7128a716b86
#
_cell.length_a   1.000
_cell.length_b   1.000
_cell.length_c   1.000
_cell.angle_alpha   90.00
_cell.angle_beta   90.00
_cell.angle_gamma   90.00
#
_symmetry.space_group_name_H-M   'P 1'
#
loop_
_entity.id
_entity.type
_entity.pdbx_description
1 polymer ?
#
loop_
_entity_poly.entity_id
_entity_poly.type
_entity_poly.pdbx_seq_one_letter_code
_entity_poly.pdbx_strand_id
1 'polypeptide(L)'
;MKKFWVAVSSFLLALAVFAADAPGFTARIIATKAVNIGDQFAGILPGRPPFFPQTAKAVCGEPFFVEIVFAGAAVKDGAVSLTGKVTASAPGGKKQVIPLKKCAMKIRGYAAGVCLLPESLRVNFDPQDPKGLHTYELELTDENAKKTAKASAKVEYVASVPAAPEEEALKKIGNYYRSPCPENILPAFRAYLKKLPAQKQKEKRNFNPLPQLALFYFLLKNNPQCVGPFAEMAAKLTDPEERRLTAVLLNFVSPEAAKTLPAEVKKEIDRWIPADPFVFDKASVPWQLDICWAEFLVNGTRAPVLKVVNALSLVRDGISIEDFKKIAKPTAEDRRKLFNHLTAVAAQWSLRSLAKEHPLIRYYVEAALRRKEIACPVAAAIAARAIGMQVRLTPPKKEAAPAPKR
;
A
#
# COMPACT_ATOMS: atom_id res chain seq x y z
N MET A 1 -32.35 -4.67 -0.38
CA MET A 1 -31.22 -4.39 0.50
C MET A 1 -31.06 -5.48 1.58
N LYS A 2 -30.85 -6.76 1.25
CA LYS A 2 -30.68 -7.85 2.24
C LYS A 2 -29.74 -9.00 1.81
N LYS A 3 -28.86 -8.81 0.81
CA LYS A 3 -27.94 -9.89 0.35
C LYS A 3 -26.45 -9.50 0.33
N PHE A 4 -26.04 -8.40 0.98
CA PHE A 4 -24.64 -7.93 0.95
C PHE A 4 -23.82 -8.25 2.22
N TRP A 5 -24.41 -8.91 3.22
CA TRP A 5 -23.79 -9.10 4.54
C TRP A 5 -23.13 -10.47 4.78
N VAL A 6 -23.20 -11.41 3.84
CA VAL A 6 -22.69 -12.78 4.07
C VAL A 6 -21.21 -12.95 3.70
N ALA A 7 -20.63 -12.10 2.85
CA ALA A 7 -19.24 -12.25 2.41
C ALA A 7 -18.19 -11.60 3.33
N VAL A 8 -18.59 -10.71 4.26
CA VAL A 8 -17.67 -10.01 5.15
C VAL A 8 -17.38 -10.78 6.45
N SER A 9 -18.29 -11.66 6.87
CA SER A 9 -18.17 -12.39 8.13
C SER A 9 -17.13 -13.53 8.10
N SER A 10 -16.83 -14.09 6.95
CA SER A 10 -15.86 -15.21 6.84
C SER A 10 -14.40 -14.76 6.97
N PHE A 11 -14.11 -13.49 6.76
CA PHE A 11 -12.75 -12.94 6.77
C PHE A 11 -12.25 -12.54 8.16
N LEU A 12 -13.16 -12.16 9.06
CA LEU A 12 -12.82 -11.79 10.44
C LEU A 12 -12.59 -13.02 11.35
N LEU A 13 -13.14 -14.18 11.01
CA LEU A 13 -12.97 -15.40 11.81
C LEU A 13 -11.55 -15.99 11.73
N ALA A 14 -10.81 -15.76 10.65
CA ALA A 14 -9.46 -16.31 10.50
C ALA A 14 -8.40 -15.64 11.41
N LEU A 15 -8.65 -14.42 11.88
CA LEU A 15 -7.76 -13.67 12.77
C LEU A 15 -8.10 -13.84 14.27
N ALA A 16 -9.36 -14.13 14.59
CA ALA A 16 -9.81 -14.33 15.96
C ALA A 16 -9.15 -15.56 16.66
N VAL A 17 -8.65 -16.53 15.90
CA VAL A 17 -8.01 -17.74 16.45
C VAL A 17 -6.61 -17.47 17.00
N PHE A 18 -5.96 -16.33 16.68
CA PHE A 18 -4.68 -15.96 17.30
C PHE A 18 -4.83 -15.09 18.57
N ALA A 19 -6.01 -14.56 18.84
CA ALA A 19 -6.20 -13.57 19.92
C ALA A 19 -6.58 -14.17 21.28
N ALA A 20 -6.94 -15.44 21.33
CA ALA A 20 -7.33 -16.11 22.58
C ALA A 20 -6.41 -17.31 22.81
N ASP A 21 -5.61 -17.26 23.87
CA ASP A 21 -5.00 -18.38 24.60
C ASP A 21 -4.54 -19.57 23.74
N ALA A 22 -3.58 -19.37 22.85
CA ALA A 22 -2.84 -20.50 22.29
C ALA A 22 -1.71 -20.87 23.24
N PRO A 23 -1.85 -21.92 24.10
CA PRO A 23 -0.83 -22.31 25.07
C PRO A 23 0.37 -23.02 24.43
N GLY A 24 0.66 -22.73 23.15
CA GLY A 24 1.74 -23.40 22.44
C GLY A 24 2.23 -22.68 21.18
N PHE A 25 3.37 -23.12 20.69
CA PHE A 25 3.95 -22.67 19.43
C PHE A 25 3.05 -23.04 18.26
N THR A 26 2.68 -22.04 17.44
CA THR A 26 1.83 -22.18 16.27
C THR A 26 2.45 -21.45 15.10
N ALA A 27 2.19 -21.93 13.87
CA ALA A 27 2.57 -21.26 12.62
C ALA A 27 1.45 -21.33 11.59
N ARG A 28 1.43 -20.37 10.70
CA ARG A 28 0.58 -20.35 9.49
C ARG A 28 1.40 -19.95 8.29
N ILE A 29 1.00 -20.45 7.14
CA ILE A 29 1.54 -20.10 5.84
C ILE A 29 0.41 -19.43 5.05
N ILE A 30 0.70 -18.29 4.43
CA ILE A 30 -0.29 -17.42 3.77
C ILE A 30 0.20 -17.15 2.36
N ALA A 31 -0.57 -17.56 1.35
CA ALA A 31 -0.33 -17.14 -0.01
C ALA A 31 -1.04 -15.79 -0.26
N THR A 32 -0.33 -14.78 -0.74
CA THR A 32 -0.86 -13.42 -0.93
C THR A 32 -0.22 -12.72 -2.12
N LYS A 33 -1.00 -11.86 -2.79
CA LYS A 33 -0.50 -10.91 -3.79
C LYS A 33 -0.16 -9.54 -3.18
N ALA A 34 -0.39 -9.35 -1.89
CA ALA A 34 -0.09 -8.10 -1.20
C ALA A 34 1.41 -7.96 -0.97
N VAL A 35 1.94 -6.78 -1.31
CA VAL A 35 3.37 -6.44 -1.19
C VAL A 35 3.72 -5.79 0.15
N ASN A 36 2.73 -5.55 1.02
CA ASN A 36 2.87 -4.71 2.22
C ASN A 36 2.92 -5.48 3.54
N ILE A 37 3.01 -6.80 3.52
CA ILE A 37 2.91 -7.60 4.75
C ILE A 37 4.02 -7.24 5.73
N GLY A 38 5.28 -7.20 5.28
CA GLY A 38 6.41 -6.79 6.11
C GLY A 38 6.27 -5.37 6.65
N ASP A 39 5.79 -4.44 5.81
CA ASP A 39 5.58 -3.03 6.20
C ASP A 39 4.48 -2.90 7.28
N GLN A 40 3.42 -3.70 7.21
CA GLN A 40 2.40 -3.76 8.25
C GLN A 40 2.99 -4.18 9.60
N PHE A 41 3.76 -5.28 9.65
CA PHE A 41 4.39 -5.74 10.88
C PHE A 41 5.37 -4.73 11.47
N ALA A 42 6.15 -4.04 10.63
CA ALA A 42 7.02 -2.96 11.08
C ALA A 42 6.25 -1.69 11.46
N GLY A 43 5.16 -1.39 10.77
CA GLY A 43 4.46 -0.11 10.80
C GLY A 43 3.34 0.02 11.82
N ILE A 44 2.76 -1.10 12.32
CA ILE A 44 1.68 -1.06 13.31
C ILE A 44 2.19 -1.34 14.73
N LEU A 45 1.35 -1.09 15.72
CA LEU A 45 1.66 -1.41 17.12
C LEU A 45 1.36 -2.89 17.42
N PRO A 46 2.07 -3.50 18.39
CA PRO A 46 1.69 -4.80 18.91
C PRO A 46 0.23 -4.84 19.37
N GLY A 47 -0.46 -5.95 19.10
CA GLY A 47 -1.88 -6.12 19.44
C GLY A 47 -2.86 -5.51 18.42
N ARG A 48 -2.38 -4.80 17.40
CA ARG A 48 -3.22 -4.43 16.24
C ARG A 48 -3.19 -5.56 15.22
N PRO A 49 -4.37 -6.00 14.70
CA PRO A 49 -4.40 -7.07 13.72
C PRO A 49 -3.85 -6.58 12.38
N PRO A 50 -2.81 -7.24 11.82
CA PRO A 50 -2.40 -7.01 10.44
C PRO A 50 -3.48 -7.52 9.48
N PHE A 51 -3.50 -6.96 8.28
CA PHE A 51 -4.43 -7.35 7.25
C PHE A 51 -3.75 -8.23 6.19
N PHE A 52 -4.20 -9.47 6.04
CA PHE A 52 -3.63 -10.45 5.10
C PHE A 52 -4.65 -10.82 4.01
N PRO A 53 -4.66 -10.15 2.85
CA PRO A 53 -5.44 -10.63 1.73
C PRO A 53 -4.84 -11.95 1.22
N GLN A 54 -5.62 -13.02 1.26
CA GLN A 54 -5.18 -14.32 0.76
C GLN A 54 -5.53 -14.45 -0.73
N THR A 55 -4.67 -15.14 -1.48
CA THR A 55 -4.96 -15.53 -2.85
C THR A 55 -5.12 -17.05 -2.96
N ALA A 56 -6.17 -17.48 -3.66
CA ALA A 56 -6.40 -18.87 -3.98
C ALA A 56 -6.05 -19.21 -5.44
N LYS A 57 -5.83 -18.18 -6.28
CA LYS A 57 -5.56 -18.34 -7.72
C LYS A 57 -4.47 -17.40 -8.19
N ALA A 58 -3.64 -17.87 -9.11
CA ALA A 58 -2.66 -17.06 -9.82
C ALA A 58 -2.58 -17.49 -11.29
N VAL A 59 -2.20 -16.54 -12.16
CA VAL A 59 -1.97 -16.77 -13.58
C VAL A 59 -0.48 -16.77 -13.91
N CYS A 60 -0.12 -17.16 -15.12
CA CYS A 60 1.24 -17.12 -15.60
C CYS A 60 1.87 -15.72 -15.46
N GLY A 61 3.08 -15.65 -14.94
CA GLY A 61 3.84 -14.41 -14.75
C GLY A 61 3.34 -13.50 -13.62
N GLU A 62 2.23 -13.86 -12.96
CA GLU A 62 1.69 -13.10 -11.84
C GLU A 62 2.43 -13.44 -10.53
N PRO A 63 3.14 -12.48 -9.91
CA PRO A 63 3.84 -12.75 -8.67
C PRO A 63 2.87 -12.87 -7.50
N PHE A 64 3.11 -13.83 -6.63
CA PHE A 64 2.53 -13.90 -5.30
C PHE A 64 3.59 -14.29 -4.28
N PHE A 65 3.28 -14.07 -3.00
CA PHE A 65 4.19 -14.32 -1.89
C PHE A 65 3.63 -15.41 -1.00
N VAL A 66 4.51 -16.26 -0.51
CA VAL A 66 4.21 -17.23 0.53
C VAL A 66 4.84 -16.72 1.81
N GLU A 67 4.01 -16.14 2.67
CA GLU A 67 4.40 -15.52 3.92
C GLU A 67 4.21 -16.49 5.09
N ILE A 68 5.11 -16.45 6.05
CA ILE A 68 5.07 -17.32 7.23
C ILE A 68 4.88 -16.46 8.47
N VAL A 69 3.79 -16.71 9.19
CA VAL A 69 3.52 -16.06 10.48
C VAL A 69 3.50 -17.11 11.60
N PHE A 70 3.95 -16.72 12.78
CA PHE A 70 4.01 -17.61 13.95
C PHE A 70 3.63 -16.88 15.23
N ALA A 71 3.27 -17.65 16.25
CA ALA A 71 3.00 -17.15 17.59
C ALA A 71 3.44 -18.19 18.63
N GLY A 72 3.66 -17.75 19.87
CA GLY A 72 3.95 -18.64 21.01
C GLY A 72 5.33 -19.30 20.97
N ALA A 73 6.29 -18.79 20.19
CA ALA A 73 7.66 -19.27 20.21
C ALA A 73 8.36 -18.91 21.53
N ALA A 74 9.18 -19.83 22.04
CA ALA A 74 9.91 -19.64 23.29
C ALA A 74 11.02 -18.59 23.09
N VAL A 75 11.10 -17.65 24.03
CA VAL A 75 12.16 -16.63 24.06
C VAL A 75 13.27 -17.09 25.00
N LYS A 76 14.50 -17.17 24.45
CA LYS A 76 15.71 -17.43 25.24
C LYS A 76 16.68 -16.28 24.96
N ASP A 77 17.25 -15.66 25.99
CA ASP A 77 18.17 -14.53 25.90
C ASP A 77 17.62 -13.35 25.08
N GLY A 78 16.31 -13.09 25.18
CA GLY A 78 15.61 -12.03 24.46
C GLY A 78 15.37 -12.31 22.98
N ALA A 79 15.60 -13.53 22.49
CA ALA A 79 15.40 -13.91 21.10
C ALA A 79 14.63 -15.22 20.95
N VAL A 80 13.90 -15.35 19.84
CA VAL A 80 13.40 -16.63 19.34
C VAL A 80 14.41 -17.19 18.34
N SER A 81 14.51 -18.53 18.27
CA SER A 81 15.35 -19.22 17.30
C SER A 81 14.51 -20.23 16.53
N LEU A 82 14.35 -20.01 15.23
CA LEU A 82 13.49 -20.81 14.37
C LEU A 82 14.28 -21.45 13.23
N THR A 83 13.93 -22.68 12.87
CA THR A 83 14.39 -23.41 11.69
C THR A 83 13.20 -24.04 10.99
N GLY A 84 13.32 -24.32 9.71
CA GLY A 84 12.20 -24.98 9.01
C GLY A 84 12.43 -25.17 7.53
N LYS A 85 11.37 -25.61 6.87
CA LYS A 85 11.32 -25.79 5.44
C LYS A 85 9.90 -25.57 4.92
N VAL A 86 9.82 -25.19 3.64
CA VAL A 86 8.56 -25.20 2.88
C VAL A 86 8.70 -26.27 1.80
N THR A 87 7.75 -27.18 1.72
CA THR A 87 7.65 -28.15 0.62
C THR A 87 6.59 -27.67 -0.35
N ALA A 88 7.01 -27.26 -1.56
CA ALA A 88 6.12 -26.93 -2.66
C ALA A 88 5.82 -28.20 -3.45
N SER A 89 4.53 -28.51 -3.65
CA SER A 89 4.06 -29.68 -4.42
C SER A 89 3.21 -29.20 -5.59
N ALA A 90 3.61 -29.57 -6.79
CA ALA A 90 2.87 -29.30 -8.03
C ALA A 90 1.81 -30.37 -8.30
N PRO A 91 0.79 -30.08 -9.13
CA PRO A 91 -0.07 -31.13 -9.73
C PRO A 91 0.78 -32.20 -10.38
N GLY A 92 0.43 -33.49 -10.20
CA GLY A 92 1.25 -34.61 -10.68
C GLY A 92 2.34 -35.08 -9.71
N GLY A 93 2.46 -34.47 -8.52
CA GLY A 93 3.26 -34.99 -7.41
C GLY A 93 4.73 -34.59 -7.39
N LYS A 94 5.21 -33.77 -8.35
CA LYS A 94 6.57 -33.18 -8.26
C LYS A 94 6.68 -32.30 -7.01
N LYS A 95 7.72 -32.56 -6.20
CA LYS A 95 7.97 -31.83 -4.95
C LYS A 95 9.30 -31.10 -5.00
N GLN A 96 9.34 -29.91 -4.41
CA GLN A 96 10.54 -29.13 -4.18
C GLN A 96 10.59 -28.74 -2.70
N VAL A 97 11.70 -29.05 -2.03
CA VAL A 97 11.94 -28.64 -0.64
C VAL A 97 12.77 -27.37 -0.64
N ILE A 98 12.26 -26.34 -0.01
CA ILE A 98 12.91 -25.02 0.14
C ILE A 98 13.27 -24.89 1.61
N PRO A 99 14.56 -25.00 1.98
CA PRO A 99 14.99 -24.81 3.34
C PRO A 99 14.86 -23.34 3.74
N LEU A 100 14.30 -23.07 4.92
CA LEU A 100 14.25 -21.71 5.47
C LEU A 100 15.59 -21.43 6.17
N LYS A 101 16.11 -20.24 6.01
CA LYS A 101 17.30 -19.81 6.72
C LYS A 101 17.03 -19.82 8.23
N LYS A 102 18.01 -20.30 9.01
CA LYS A 102 17.91 -20.20 10.47
C LYS A 102 17.68 -18.75 10.87
N CYS A 103 16.57 -18.50 11.54
CA CYS A 103 16.15 -17.16 11.93
C CYS A 103 16.29 -17.00 13.44
N ALA A 104 17.16 -16.09 13.87
CA ALA A 104 17.25 -15.61 15.25
C ALA A 104 16.69 -14.19 15.32
N MET A 105 15.49 -14.02 15.90
CA MET A 105 14.82 -12.72 15.98
C MET A 105 14.81 -12.21 17.42
N LYS A 106 15.31 -10.99 17.62
CA LYS A 106 15.10 -10.27 18.89
C LYS A 106 13.67 -9.75 18.94
N ILE A 107 12.89 -10.31 19.85
CA ILE A 107 11.49 -9.89 20.04
C ILE A 107 11.44 -8.81 21.12
N ARG A 108 11.51 -7.54 20.71
CA ARG A 108 11.27 -6.43 21.62
C ARG A 108 9.78 -6.11 21.65
N GLY A 109 9.12 -6.41 22.79
CA GLY A 109 7.76 -5.96 23.07
C GLY A 109 6.61 -6.74 22.42
N TYR A 110 6.86 -7.89 21.82
CA TYR A 110 5.81 -8.76 21.26
C TYR A 110 5.33 -9.80 22.31
N ALA A 111 4.89 -9.35 23.45
CA ALA A 111 4.58 -10.25 24.58
C ALA A 111 3.37 -11.19 24.35
N ALA A 112 2.64 -11.14 23.25
CA ALA A 112 1.56 -12.08 22.90
C ALA A 112 1.16 -11.95 21.41
N GLY A 113 2.05 -11.54 20.52
CA GLY A 113 1.68 -11.18 19.17
C GLY A 113 2.05 -12.22 18.14
N VAL A 114 1.34 -12.15 17.03
CA VAL A 114 1.73 -12.82 15.79
C VAL A 114 2.98 -12.14 15.25
N CYS A 115 4.00 -12.93 14.91
CA CYS A 115 5.24 -12.46 14.30
C CYS A 115 5.30 -12.92 12.84
N LEU A 116 5.92 -12.10 11.99
CA LEU A 116 6.24 -12.45 10.61
C LEU A 116 7.67 -13.03 10.58
N LEU A 117 7.86 -14.15 9.89
CA LEU A 117 9.21 -14.61 9.54
C LEU A 117 9.81 -13.63 8.51
N PRO A 118 11.08 -13.18 8.67
CA PRO A 118 11.67 -12.21 7.75
C PRO A 118 11.85 -12.74 6.31
N GLU A 119 11.82 -14.04 6.13
CA GLU A 119 11.97 -14.69 4.83
C GLU A 119 10.60 -14.89 4.19
N SER A 120 10.36 -14.22 3.05
CA SER A 120 9.20 -14.37 2.20
C SER A 120 9.61 -15.13 0.92
N LEU A 121 8.80 -16.10 0.50
CA LEU A 121 9.03 -16.80 -0.76
C LEU A 121 8.23 -16.10 -1.86
N ARG A 122 8.91 -15.48 -2.81
CA ARG A 122 8.28 -14.96 -4.02
C ARG A 122 8.11 -16.09 -5.03
N VAL A 123 6.90 -16.30 -5.50
CA VAL A 123 6.52 -17.35 -6.46
C VAL A 123 5.92 -16.71 -7.71
N ASN A 124 6.33 -17.20 -8.87
CA ASN A 124 5.68 -16.95 -10.16
C ASN A 124 5.44 -18.29 -10.83
N PHE A 125 4.33 -18.44 -11.53
CA PHE A 125 4.14 -19.57 -12.44
C PHE A 125 4.64 -19.23 -13.83
N ASP A 126 5.39 -20.16 -14.41
CA ASP A 126 5.86 -20.09 -15.79
C ASP A 126 4.91 -20.86 -16.74
N PRO A 127 4.96 -20.62 -18.08
CA PRO A 127 4.10 -21.31 -19.04
C PRO A 127 4.22 -22.84 -19.02
N GLN A 128 5.39 -23.35 -18.63
CA GLN A 128 5.68 -24.81 -18.56
C GLN A 128 5.24 -25.44 -17.23
N ASP A 129 4.88 -24.64 -16.21
CA ASP A 129 4.41 -25.19 -14.96
C ASP A 129 3.05 -25.89 -15.15
N PRO A 130 2.82 -27.03 -14.47
CA PRO A 130 1.55 -27.74 -14.59
C PRO A 130 0.42 -26.92 -13.98
N LYS A 131 -0.64 -26.68 -14.75
CA LYS A 131 -1.87 -26.04 -14.28
C LYS A 131 -2.58 -26.91 -13.25
N GLY A 132 -3.25 -26.27 -12.30
CA GLY A 132 -3.99 -26.91 -11.22
C GLY A 132 -3.51 -26.49 -9.84
N LEU A 133 -3.81 -27.31 -8.85
CA LEU A 133 -3.62 -26.98 -7.44
C LEU A 133 -2.17 -27.23 -6.99
N HIS A 134 -1.46 -26.18 -6.65
CA HIS A 134 -0.16 -26.21 -6.00
C HIS A 134 -0.33 -26.08 -4.48
N THR A 135 0.41 -26.89 -3.72
CA THR A 135 0.35 -26.90 -2.26
C THR A 135 1.71 -26.51 -1.67
N TYR A 136 1.70 -25.65 -0.68
CA TYR A 136 2.88 -25.22 0.08
C TYR A 136 2.70 -25.68 1.52
N GLU A 137 3.53 -26.65 1.94
CA GLU A 137 3.51 -27.26 3.27
C GLU A 137 4.67 -26.73 4.08
N LEU A 138 4.40 -26.12 5.24
CA LEU A 138 5.37 -25.60 6.18
C LEU A 138 5.63 -26.61 7.31
N GLU A 139 6.90 -26.83 7.61
CA GLU A 139 7.36 -27.36 8.90
C GLU A 139 8.27 -26.29 9.53
N LEU A 140 7.87 -25.73 10.66
CA LEU A 140 8.63 -24.69 11.38
C LEU A 140 8.90 -25.19 12.81
N THR A 141 10.17 -25.18 13.21
CA THR A 141 10.61 -25.66 14.52
C THR A 141 11.12 -24.49 15.37
N ASP A 142 10.57 -24.35 16.56
CA ASP A 142 11.11 -23.52 17.62
C ASP A 142 12.28 -24.27 18.30
N GLU A 143 13.49 -23.81 18.05
CA GLU A 143 14.71 -24.42 18.56
C GLU A 143 14.88 -24.26 20.07
N ASN A 144 14.29 -23.24 20.67
CA ASN A 144 14.35 -22.98 22.08
C ASN A 144 13.45 -23.96 22.88
N ALA A 145 12.23 -24.22 22.37
CA ALA A 145 11.27 -25.13 23.01
C ALA A 145 11.27 -26.54 22.40
N LYS A 146 12.01 -26.79 21.32
CA LYS A 146 12.00 -28.06 20.55
C LYS A 146 10.59 -28.49 20.12
N LYS A 147 9.75 -27.51 19.72
CA LYS A 147 8.40 -27.74 19.25
C LYS A 147 8.32 -27.44 17.76
N THR A 148 7.59 -28.26 17.02
CA THR A 148 7.37 -28.09 15.59
C THR A 148 5.89 -27.78 15.31
N ALA A 149 5.65 -26.73 14.52
CA ALA A 149 4.35 -26.40 13.99
C ALA A 149 4.30 -26.73 12.49
N LYS A 150 3.14 -27.19 12.01
CA LYS A 150 2.88 -27.50 10.60
C LYS A 150 1.70 -26.69 10.11
N ALA A 151 1.78 -26.22 8.84
CA ALA A 151 0.70 -25.48 8.19
C ALA A 151 0.74 -25.73 6.67
N SER A 152 -0.35 -25.43 5.99
CA SER A 152 -0.40 -25.48 4.52
C SER A 152 -1.17 -24.34 3.92
N ALA A 153 -0.77 -23.93 2.70
CA ALA A 153 -1.50 -23.03 1.81
C ALA A 153 -1.63 -23.66 0.43
N LYS A 154 -2.67 -23.28 -0.29
CA LYS A 154 -2.95 -23.81 -1.63
C LYS A 154 -3.21 -22.66 -2.59
N VAL A 155 -2.62 -22.74 -3.79
CA VAL A 155 -2.82 -21.79 -4.89
C VAL A 155 -3.09 -22.57 -6.15
N GLU A 156 -4.18 -22.28 -6.84
CA GLU A 156 -4.51 -22.87 -8.12
C GLU A 156 -3.88 -22.03 -9.25
N TYR A 157 -2.99 -22.65 -10.04
CA TYR A 157 -2.51 -22.08 -11.28
C TYR A 157 -3.58 -22.23 -12.35
N VAL A 158 -4.14 -21.12 -12.80
CA VAL A 158 -5.21 -21.07 -13.80
C VAL A 158 -4.74 -20.36 -15.07
N ALA A 159 -5.39 -20.68 -16.22
CA ALA A 159 -5.06 -20.03 -17.49
C ALA A 159 -5.39 -18.54 -17.47
N SER A 160 -6.51 -18.17 -16.83
CA SER A 160 -6.97 -16.78 -16.68
C SER A 160 -7.92 -16.66 -15.50
N VAL A 161 -8.00 -15.46 -14.96
CA VAL A 161 -9.07 -15.05 -14.02
C VAL A 161 -9.99 -14.09 -14.77
N PRO A 162 -11.30 -14.33 -14.81
CA PRO A 162 -12.24 -13.44 -15.50
C PRO A 162 -12.21 -12.04 -14.86
N ALA A 163 -12.08 -11.02 -15.71
CA ALA A 163 -12.19 -9.63 -15.29
C ALA A 163 -13.67 -9.26 -15.06
N ALA A 164 -13.91 -8.31 -14.16
CA ALA A 164 -15.22 -7.71 -13.99
C ALA A 164 -15.53 -6.74 -15.16
N PRO A 165 -16.82 -6.41 -15.39
CA PRO A 165 -17.19 -5.32 -16.28
C PRO A 165 -16.48 -4.02 -15.90
N GLU A 166 -16.20 -3.16 -16.88
CA GLU A 166 -15.31 -1.98 -16.73
C GLU A 166 -15.67 -1.09 -15.53
N GLU A 167 -16.95 -0.77 -15.33
CA GLU A 167 -17.40 0.07 -14.22
C GLU A 167 -17.20 -0.60 -12.84
N GLU A 168 -17.40 -1.91 -12.77
CA GLU A 168 -17.17 -2.68 -11.55
C GLU A 168 -15.67 -2.86 -11.30
N ALA A 169 -14.88 -3.08 -12.35
CA ALA A 169 -13.43 -3.16 -12.28
C ALA A 169 -12.83 -1.87 -11.69
N LEU A 170 -13.30 -0.70 -12.15
CA LEU A 170 -12.85 0.60 -11.62
C LEU A 170 -13.15 0.75 -10.11
N LYS A 171 -14.30 0.26 -9.64
CA LYS A 171 -14.61 0.24 -8.20
C LYS A 171 -13.72 -0.71 -7.41
N LYS A 172 -13.42 -1.89 -7.97
CA LYS A 172 -12.59 -2.92 -7.31
C LYS A 172 -11.16 -2.46 -7.08
N ILE A 173 -10.55 -1.77 -8.06
CA ILE A 173 -9.17 -1.30 -7.93
C ILE A 173 -9.00 -0.14 -6.93
N GLY A 174 -10.08 0.55 -6.55
CA GLY A 174 -10.06 1.65 -5.57
C GLY A 174 -9.61 1.26 -4.16
N ASN A 175 -9.54 -0.04 -3.86
CA ASN A 175 -9.07 -0.59 -2.58
C ASN A 175 -8.15 -1.80 -2.81
N TYR A 176 -7.27 -1.68 -3.78
CA TYR A 176 -6.49 -2.79 -4.32
C TYR A 176 -5.69 -3.55 -3.25
N TYR A 177 -5.05 -2.84 -2.30
CA TYR A 177 -4.27 -3.50 -1.24
C TYR A 177 -5.09 -4.48 -0.38
N ARG A 178 -6.43 -4.32 -0.32
CA ARG A 178 -7.32 -5.23 0.42
C ARG A 178 -7.69 -6.48 -0.35
N SER A 179 -7.76 -6.36 -1.67
CA SER A 179 -8.16 -7.47 -2.55
C SER A 179 -7.48 -7.28 -3.91
N PRO A 180 -6.19 -7.62 -4.01
CA PRO A 180 -5.47 -7.52 -5.27
C PRO A 180 -6.16 -8.31 -6.38
N CYS A 181 -6.48 -7.63 -7.48
CA CYS A 181 -7.24 -8.16 -8.62
C CYS A 181 -6.65 -7.64 -9.93
N PRO A 182 -5.46 -8.12 -10.34
CA PRO A 182 -4.76 -7.62 -11.53
C PRO A 182 -5.57 -7.72 -12.81
N GLU A 183 -6.43 -8.72 -12.94
CA GLU A 183 -7.35 -8.93 -14.06
C GLU A 183 -8.28 -7.72 -14.30
N ASN A 184 -8.50 -6.90 -13.29
CA ASN A 184 -9.38 -5.73 -13.37
C ASN A 184 -8.65 -4.44 -13.76
N ILE A 185 -7.31 -4.41 -13.84
CA ILE A 185 -6.54 -3.18 -14.11
C ILE A 185 -6.87 -2.60 -15.49
N LEU A 186 -6.81 -3.43 -16.53
CA LEU A 186 -7.05 -2.98 -17.90
C LEU A 186 -8.52 -2.55 -18.13
N PRO A 187 -9.55 -3.32 -17.72
CA PRO A 187 -10.94 -2.87 -17.82
C PRO A 187 -11.20 -1.58 -17.03
N ALA A 188 -10.62 -1.45 -15.85
CA ALA A 188 -10.75 -0.24 -15.04
C ALA A 188 -10.14 1.00 -15.71
N PHE A 189 -9.00 0.84 -16.39
CA PHE A 189 -8.40 1.95 -17.14
C PHE A 189 -9.26 2.36 -18.32
N ARG A 190 -9.86 1.42 -19.04
CA ARG A 190 -10.84 1.74 -20.10
C ARG A 190 -12.04 2.51 -19.56
N ALA A 191 -12.58 2.10 -18.39
CA ALA A 191 -13.66 2.85 -17.75
C ALA A 191 -13.23 4.28 -17.37
N TYR A 192 -11.99 4.45 -16.91
CA TYR A 192 -11.43 5.75 -16.60
C TYR A 192 -11.35 6.64 -17.85
N LEU A 193 -10.78 6.12 -18.96
CA LEU A 193 -10.69 6.87 -20.22
C LEU A 193 -12.07 7.32 -20.72
N LYS A 194 -13.08 6.48 -20.67
CA LYS A 194 -14.47 6.82 -21.03
C LYS A 194 -15.06 7.95 -20.20
N LYS A 195 -14.62 8.11 -18.94
CA LYS A 195 -15.10 9.19 -18.05
C LYS A 195 -14.34 10.49 -18.21
N LEU A 196 -13.18 10.45 -18.83
CA LEU A 196 -12.27 11.59 -18.95
C LEU A 196 -12.91 12.85 -19.57
N PRO A 197 -13.67 12.77 -20.70
CA PRO A 197 -14.31 13.95 -21.28
C PRO A 197 -15.28 14.66 -20.33
N ALA A 198 -16.10 13.88 -19.62
CA ALA A 198 -17.06 14.42 -18.64
C ALA A 198 -16.36 15.07 -17.43
N GLN A 199 -15.28 14.50 -16.94
CA GLN A 199 -14.47 15.08 -15.87
C GLN A 199 -13.83 16.41 -16.29
N LYS A 200 -13.24 16.47 -17.49
CA LYS A 200 -12.67 17.69 -18.04
C LYS A 200 -13.71 18.81 -18.18
N GLN A 201 -14.89 18.48 -18.68
CA GLN A 201 -15.97 19.43 -18.81
C GLN A 201 -16.40 20.00 -17.45
N LYS A 202 -16.43 19.16 -16.40
CA LYS A 202 -16.79 19.55 -15.05
C LYS A 202 -15.70 20.41 -14.39
N GLU A 203 -14.44 20.02 -14.50
CA GLU A 203 -13.32 20.67 -13.80
C GLU A 203 -12.69 21.81 -14.62
N LYS A 204 -13.00 21.90 -15.93
CA LYS A 204 -12.55 22.95 -16.86
C LYS A 204 -11.01 23.16 -16.78
N ARG A 205 -10.60 24.39 -16.37
CA ARG A 205 -9.18 24.78 -16.30
C ARG A 205 -8.38 24.12 -15.18
N ASN A 206 -9.06 23.49 -14.21
CA ASN A 206 -8.42 22.89 -13.03
C ASN A 206 -8.24 21.38 -13.18
N PHE A 207 -8.59 20.81 -14.35
CA PHE A 207 -8.45 19.38 -14.56
C PHE A 207 -6.97 18.97 -14.53
N ASN A 208 -6.63 18.10 -13.55
CA ASN A 208 -5.32 17.49 -13.43
C ASN A 208 -5.49 15.95 -13.46
N PRO A 209 -5.03 15.25 -14.50
CA PRO A 209 -5.17 13.80 -14.60
C PRO A 209 -4.17 13.02 -13.71
N LEU A 210 -3.11 13.67 -13.22
CA LEU A 210 -2.02 12.99 -12.49
C LEU A 210 -2.48 12.19 -11.28
N PRO A 211 -3.40 12.66 -10.42
CA PRO A 211 -3.88 11.87 -9.29
C PRO A 211 -4.52 10.54 -9.71
N GLN A 212 -5.34 10.55 -10.74
CA GLN A 212 -6.00 9.34 -11.24
C GLN A 212 -5.00 8.43 -11.96
N LEU A 213 -4.07 8.99 -12.76
CA LEU A 213 -3.00 8.24 -13.39
C LEU A 213 -2.06 7.59 -12.36
N ALA A 214 -1.85 8.22 -11.20
CA ALA A 214 -1.04 7.66 -10.14
C ALA A 214 -1.56 6.29 -9.65
N LEU A 215 -2.88 6.11 -9.57
CA LEU A 215 -3.46 4.81 -9.21
C LEU A 215 -3.00 3.73 -10.20
N PHE A 216 -3.11 4.00 -11.49
CA PHE A 216 -2.71 3.05 -12.54
C PHE A 216 -1.18 2.88 -12.62
N TYR A 217 -0.41 3.94 -12.34
CA TYR A 217 1.04 3.86 -12.23
C TYR A 217 1.47 2.82 -11.17
N PHE A 218 0.97 2.93 -9.95
CA PHE A 218 1.31 1.99 -8.89
C PHE A 218 0.76 0.58 -9.14
N LEU A 219 -0.44 0.48 -9.70
CA LEU A 219 -1.02 -0.81 -10.11
C LEU A 219 -0.14 -1.53 -11.12
N LEU A 220 0.31 -0.85 -12.18
CA LEU A 220 1.15 -1.46 -13.22
C LEU A 220 2.56 -1.76 -12.72
N LYS A 221 3.15 -0.92 -11.87
CA LYS A 221 4.45 -1.20 -11.22
C LYS A 221 4.42 -2.49 -10.40
N ASN A 222 3.31 -2.78 -9.72
CA ASN A 222 3.15 -3.99 -8.92
C ASN A 222 2.74 -5.22 -9.75
N ASN A 223 2.25 -5.02 -10.97
CA ASN A 223 1.71 -6.07 -11.82
C ASN A 223 2.32 -6.01 -13.22
N PRO A 224 3.62 -6.34 -13.36
CA PRO A 224 4.35 -6.23 -14.62
C PRO A 224 3.75 -7.07 -15.75
N GLN A 225 3.03 -8.16 -15.43
CA GLN A 225 2.31 -8.97 -16.40
C GLN A 225 1.19 -8.20 -17.13
N CYS A 226 0.71 -7.09 -16.56
CA CYS A 226 -0.32 -6.26 -17.17
C CYS A 226 0.25 -5.23 -18.17
N VAL A 227 1.57 -5.00 -18.18
CA VAL A 227 2.20 -3.95 -19.00
C VAL A 227 2.07 -4.24 -20.49
N GLY A 228 2.30 -5.49 -20.92
CA GLY A 228 2.14 -5.90 -22.33
C GLY A 228 0.73 -5.64 -22.86
N PRO A 229 -0.33 -6.22 -22.26
CA PRO A 229 -1.71 -5.93 -22.64
C PRO A 229 -2.07 -4.45 -22.61
N PHE A 230 -1.48 -3.67 -21.70
CA PHE A 230 -1.68 -2.24 -21.63
C PHE A 230 -1.04 -1.50 -22.81
N ALA A 231 0.17 -1.89 -23.23
CA ALA A 231 0.83 -1.36 -24.42
C ALA A 231 0.07 -1.68 -25.70
N GLU A 232 -0.44 -2.91 -25.84
CA GLU A 232 -1.29 -3.30 -26.97
C GLU A 232 -2.58 -2.48 -27.05
N MET A 233 -3.19 -2.15 -25.91
CA MET A 233 -4.33 -1.26 -25.86
C MET A 233 -3.94 0.15 -26.30
N ALA A 234 -2.82 0.70 -25.79
CA ALA A 234 -2.33 2.02 -26.12
C ALA A 234 -2.13 2.20 -27.65
N ALA A 235 -1.59 1.17 -28.30
CA ALA A 235 -1.37 1.18 -29.76
C ALA A 235 -2.66 1.26 -30.58
N LYS A 236 -3.81 0.87 -30.00
CA LYS A 236 -5.13 0.86 -30.68
C LYS A 236 -5.98 2.10 -30.38
N LEU A 237 -5.58 2.95 -29.46
CA LEU A 237 -6.32 4.16 -29.13
C LEU A 237 -6.27 5.16 -30.29
N THR A 238 -7.43 5.71 -30.63
CA THR A 238 -7.59 6.71 -31.70
C THR A 238 -7.69 8.13 -31.17
N ASP A 239 -8.28 8.31 -29.97
CA ASP A 239 -8.36 9.62 -29.35
C ASP A 239 -6.96 10.13 -28.95
N PRO A 240 -6.55 11.33 -29.37
CA PRO A 240 -5.21 11.85 -29.12
C PRO A 240 -4.88 12.00 -27.63
N GLU A 241 -5.87 12.35 -26.82
CA GLU A 241 -5.64 12.57 -25.40
C GLU A 241 -5.54 11.27 -24.62
N GLU A 242 -6.44 10.31 -24.91
CA GLU A 242 -6.35 8.97 -24.34
C GLU A 242 -4.99 8.34 -24.68
N ARG A 243 -4.54 8.48 -25.92
CA ARG A 243 -3.23 8.04 -26.39
C ARG A 243 -2.11 8.68 -25.58
N ARG A 244 -2.15 10.02 -25.45
CA ARG A 244 -1.15 10.79 -24.71
C ARG A 244 -1.03 10.33 -23.26
N LEU A 245 -2.15 10.27 -22.54
CA LEU A 245 -2.17 9.86 -21.13
C LEU A 245 -1.66 8.43 -20.94
N THR A 246 -2.05 7.53 -21.84
CA THR A 246 -1.62 6.13 -21.79
C THR A 246 -0.13 6.00 -22.11
N ALA A 247 0.38 6.73 -23.10
CA ALA A 247 1.80 6.73 -23.46
C ALA A 247 2.68 7.30 -22.34
N VAL A 248 2.26 8.41 -21.73
CA VAL A 248 2.94 9.02 -20.57
C VAL A 248 3.00 8.04 -19.39
N LEU A 249 1.88 7.39 -19.07
CA LEU A 249 1.82 6.41 -18.02
C LEU A 249 2.77 5.22 -18.30
N LEU A 250 2.74 4.67 -19.51
CA LEU A 250 3.64 3.58 -19.90
C LEU A 250 5.11 3.97 -19.82
N ASN A 251 5.47 5.19 -20.24
CA ASN A 251 6.84 5.67 -20.16
C ASN A 251 7.40 5.67 -18.72
N PHE A 252 6.59 6.09 -17.75
CA PHE A 252 7.00 6.08 -16.34
C PHE A 252 6.95 4.69 -15.70
N VAL A 253 6.05 3.82 -16.15
CA VAL A 253 5.93 2.44 -15.64
C VAL A 253 7.03 1.54 -16.20
N SER A 254 7.20 1.55 -17.52
CA SER A 254 8.12 0.69 -18.28
C SER A 254 8.60 1.40 -19.52
N PRO A 255 9.73 2.13 -19.45
CA PRO A 255 10.32 2.80 -20.62
C PRO A 255 10.56 1.84 -21.80
N GLU A 256 10.87 0.57 -21.52
CA GLU A 256 11.09 -0.43 -22.57
C GLU A 256 9.79 -0.76 -23.32
N ALA A 257 8.67 -0.92 -22.60
CA ALA A 257 7.36 -1.09 -23.24
C ALA A 257 6.95 0.15 -24.03
N ALA A 258 7.27 1.36 -23.55
CA ALA A 258 7.02 2.59 -24.26
C ALA A 258 7.79 2.68 -25.61
N LYS A 259 9.00 2.10 -25.69
CA LYS A 259 9.79 2.06 -26.93
C LYS A 259 9.15 1.19 -28.03
N THR A 260 8.26 0.28 -27.70
CA THR A 260 7.55 -0.56 -28.68
C THR A 260 6.32 0.11 -29.29
N LEU A 261 5.88 1.27 -28.75
CA LEU A 261 4.71 1.99 -29.25
C LEU A 261 4.94 2.60 -30.65
N PRO A 262 3.88 2.80 -31.45
CA PRO A 262 3.95 3.49 -32.71
C PRO A 262 4.55 4.90 -32.61
N ALA A 263 5.19 5.39 -33.68
CA ALA A 263 5.89 6.66 -33.70
C ALA A 263 4.99 7.85 -33.32
N GLU A 264 3.72 7.82 -33.73
CA GLU A 264 2.72 8.84 -33.39
C GLU A 264 2.45 8.90 -31.89
N VAL A 265 2.45 7.75 -31.22
CA VAL A 265 2.24 7.65 -29.77
C VAL A 265 3.49 8.13 -29.03
N LYS A 266 4.69 7.81 -29.52
CA LYS A 266 5.96 8.26 -28.92
C LYS A 266 6.11 9.78 -28.92
N LYS A 267 5.69 10.46 -29.98
CA LYS A 267 5.71 11.95 -30.04
C LYS A 267 4.92 12.62 -28.92
N GLU A 268 3.94 11.95 -28.37
CA GLU A 268 3.17 12.46 -27.23
C GLU A 268 3.95 12.39 -25.91
N ILE A 269 4.87 11.42 -25.78
CA ILE A 269 5.75 11.27 -24.60
C ILE A 269 6.74 12.43 -24.54
N ASP A 270 7.38 12.77 -25.66
CA ASP A 270 8.44 13.78 -25.73
C ASP A 270 7.98 15.20 -25.33
N ARG A 271 6.68 15.44 -25.37
CA ARG A 271 6.07 16.73 -24.98
C ARG A 271 5.76 16.83 -23.50
N TRP A 272 5.99 15.76 -22.75
CA TRP A 272 5.58 15.68 -21.35
C TRP A 272 6.76 15.93 -20.39
N ILE A 273 6.45 15.85 -19.09
CA ILE A 273 7.30 16.21 -17.98
C ILE A 273 8.61 15.38 -17.96
N PRO A 274 9.76 16.02 -17.83
CA PRO A 274 11.07 15.32 -17.84
C PRO A 274 11.33 14.45 -16.60
N ALA A 275 10.66 14.70 -15.47
CA ALA A 275 10.80 13.96 -14.23
C ALA A 275 9.52 13.16 -13.92
N ASP A 276 9.68 12.00 -13.29
CA ASP A 276 8.55 11.17 -12.83
C ASP A 276 7.72 11.94 -11.80
N PRO A 277 6.46 12.33 -12.12
CA PRO A 277 5.62 13.13 -11.22
C PRO A 277 5.05 12.32 -10.06
N PHE A 278 5.17 11.00 -10.09
CA PHE A 278 4.62 10.09 -9.09
C PHE A 278 5.63 9.79 -7.97
N VAL A 279 6.90 10.16 -8.13
CA VAL A 279 7.97 9.94 -7.15
C VAL A 279 8.45 11.27 -6.56
N PHE A 280 8.23 11.43 -5.26
CA PHE A 280 8.68 12.60 -4.50
C PHE A 280 8.84 12.25 -3.00
N ASP A 281 9.73 12.95 -2.32
CA ASP A 281 10.00 12.71 -0.90
C ASP A 281 8.96 13.35 0.02
N LYS A 282 8.45 14.54 -0.37
CA LYS A 282 7.52 15.33 0.45
C LYS A 282 6.39 15.87 -0.42
N ALA A 283 5.16 15.80 0.09
CA ALA A 283 4.03 16.47 -0.53
C ALA A 283 4.04 17.95 -0.16
N SER A 284 4.14 18.82 -1.17
CA SER A 284 4.21 20.28 -1.04
C SER A 284 3.01 21.00 -1.66
N VAL A 285 2.21 20.29 -2.44
CA VAL A 285 0.99 20.81 -3.09
C VAL A 285 -0.15 19.81 -2.95
N PRO A 286 -1.42 20.28 -2.95
CA PRO A 286 -2.58 19.42 -2.67
C PRO A 286 -2.68 18.16 -3.55
N TRP A 287 -2.44 18.25 -4.86
CA TRP A 287 -2.57 17.10 -5.75
C TRP A 287 -1.53 15.99 -5.49
N GLN A 288 -0.38 16.31 -4.87
CA GLN A 288 0.59 15.30 -4.43
C GLN A 288 0.06 14.44 -3.28
N LEU A 289 -0.86 14.97 -2.46
CA LEU A 289 -1.54 14.16 -1.44
C LEU A 289 -2.40 13.07 -2.08
N ASP A 290 -3.07 13.39 -3.19
CA ASP A 290 -3.89 12.41 -3.91
C ASP A 290 -3.01 11.29 -4.50
N ILE A 291 -1.79 11.61 -4.95
CA ILE A 291 -0.80 10.60 -5.38
C ILE A 291 -0.36 9.73 -4.19
N CYS A 292 -0.10 10.32 -3.01
CA CYS A 292 0.18 9.53 -1.79
C CYS A 292 -0.98 8.57 -1.46
N TRP A 293 -2.22 9.03 -1.59
CA TRP A 293 -3.36 8.19 -1.35
C TRP A 293 -3.53 7.10 -2.42
N ALA A 294 -3.27 7.40 -3.69
CA ALA A 294 -3.24 6.40 -4.75
C ALA A 294 -2.19 5.31 -4.46
N GLU A 295 -0.97 5.70 -4.05
CA GLU A 295 0.07 4.77 -3.62
C GLU A 295 -0.40 3.90 -2.46
N PHE A 296 -1.03 4.49 -1.44
CA PHE A 296 -1.56 3.74 -0.29
C PHE A 296 -2.69 2.78 -0.70
N LEU A 297 -3.65 3.21 -1.51
CA LEU A 297 -4.79 2.39 -1.94
C LEU A 297 -4.36 1.18 -2.78
N VAL A 298 -3.21 1.27 -3.45
CA VAL A 298 -2.61 0.15 -4.19
C VAL A 298 -1.75 -0.72 -3.29
N ASN A 299 -0.83 -0.12 -2.54
CA ASN A 299 0.22 -0.83 -1.82
C ASN A 299 -0.16 -1.16 -0.37
N GLY A 300 -1.01 -0.34 0.26
CA GLY A 300 -1.32 -0.43 1.68
C GLY A 300 -0.11 -0.18 2.60
N THR A 301 0.95 0.46 2.08
CA THR A 301 2.20 0.71 2.81
C THR A 301 2.12 1.95 3.71
N ARG A 302 3.03 2.03 4.66
CA ARG A 302 3.10 3.11 5.64
C ARG A 302 3.64 4.43 5.07
N ALA A 303 4.61 4.33 4.17
CA ALA A 303 5.36 5.50 3.68
C ALA A 303 4.47 6.62 3.10
N PRO A 304 3.51 6.37 2.19
CA PRO A 304 2.64 7.41 1.67
C PRO A 304 1.76 8.05 2.74
N VAL A 305 1.30 7.30 3.75
CA VAL A 305 0.53 7.83 4.88
C VAL A 305 1.38 8.83 5.67
N LEU A 306 2.65 8.52 5.91
CA LEU A 306 3.56 9.42 6.62
C LEU A 306 3.89 10.67 5.80
N LYS A 307 3.97 10.59 4.46
CA LYS A 307 4.11 11.80 3.61
C LYS A 307 2.94 12.76 3.82
N VAL A 308 1.70 12.24 3.89
CA VAL A 308 0.51 13.07 4.18
C VAL A 308 0.55 13.64 5.59
N VAL A 309 0.91 12.84 6.59
CA VAL A 309 1.06 13.32 7.98
C VAL A 309 2.12 14.42 8.09
N ASN A 310 3.24 14.28 7.40
CA ASN A 310 4.31 15.28 7.40
C ASN A 310 3.87 16.59 6.71
N ALA A 311 3.00 16.53 5.69
CA ALA A 311 2.44 17.71 5.04
C ALA A 311 1.60 18.58 6.00
N LEU A 312 1.10 18.03 7.12
CA LEU A 312 0.42 18.84 8.17
C LEU A 312 1.36 19.88 8.79
N SER A 313 2.67 19.69 8.75
CA SER A 313 3.65 20.67 9.27
C SER A 313 3.65 21.98 8.49
N LEU A 314 3.21 21.97 7.23
CA LEU A 314 3.13 23.14 6.36
C LEU A 314 2.19 24.22 6.89
N VAL A 315 1.30 23.91 7.84
CA VAL A 315 0.43 24.89 8.49
C VAL A 315 1.22 25.99 9.20
N ARG A 316 2.45 25.70 9.66
CA ARG A 316 3.30 26.67 10.36
C ARG A 316 3.78 27.80 9.48
N ASP A 317 4.02 27.47 8.20
CA ASP A 317 4.57 28.37 7.21
C ASP A 317 3.48 28.82 6.20
N GLY A 318 2.22 28.57 6.54
CA GLY A 318 1.07 28.88 5.70
C GLY A 318 0.38 30.17 6.10
N ILE A 319 -0.31 30.81 5.15
CA ILE A 319 -1.26 31.90 5.42
C ILE A 319 -2.66 31.47 5.00
N SER A 320 -3.68 31.93 5.71
CA SER A 320 -5.07 31.61 5.39
C SER A 320 -5.51 32.24 4.05
N ILE A 321 -6.58 31.72 3.46
CA ILE A 321 -7.18 32.29 2.25
C ILE A 321 -7.66 33.72 2.53
N GLU A 322 -8.21 33.96 3.71
CA GLU A 322 -8.71 35.28 4.14
C GLU A 322 -7.58 36.30 4.23
N ASP A 323 -6.43 35.91 4.81
CA ASP A 323 -5.28 36.79 4.93
C ASP A 323 -4.60 37.02 3.57
N PHE A 324 -4.52 35.98 2.72
CA PHE A 324 -3.99 36.13 1.36
C PHE A 324 -4.80 37.12 0.53
N LYS A 325 -6.15 37.11 0.64
CA LYS A 325 -7.02 38.06 -0.05
C LYS A 325 -6.80 39.52 0.33
N LYS A 326 -6.23 39.81 1.51
CA LYS A 326 -5.90 41.19 1.96
C LYS A 326 -4.61 41.71 1.34
N ILE A 327 -3.81 40.86 0.70
CA ILE A 327 -2.53 41.26 0.06
C ILE A 327 -2.84 41.88 -1.31
N ALA A 328 -2.62 43.16 -1.47
CA ALA A 328 -2.94 43.90 -2.69
C ALA A 328 -2.11 43.40 -3.91
N LYS A 329 -0.83 43.04 -3.70
CA LYS A 329 0.08 42.51 -4.74
C LYS A 329 0.81 41.29 -4.20
N PRO A 330 0.23 40.08 -4.29
CA PRO A 330 0.84 38.87 -3.77
C PRO A 330 2.17 38.54 -4.48
N THR A 331 3.20 38.33 -3.68
CA THR A 331 4.53 37.86 -4.11
C THR A 331 4.52 36.35 -4.39
N ALA A 332 5.60 35.83 -4.96
CA ALA A 332 5.78 34.39 -5.11
C ALA A 332 5.81 33.68 -3.73
N GLU A 333 6.39 34.33 -2.74
CA GLU A 333 6.43 33.81 -1.35
C GLU A 333 5.04 33.75 -0.72
N ASP A 334 4.20 34.76 -0.92
CA ASP A 334 2.81 34.75 -0.40
C ASP A 334 1.99 33.63 -1.05
N ARG A 335 2.19 33.38 -2.35
CA ARG A 335 1.55 32.25 -3.05
C ARG A 335 2.06 30.93 -2.50
N ARG A 336 3.36 30.79 -2.23
CA ARG A 336 3.93 29.59 -1.59
C ARG A 336 3.31 29.35 -0.22
N LYS A 337 3.18 30.38 0.61
CA LYS A 337 2.53 30.30 1.93
C LYS A 337 1.05 29.88 1.83
N LEU A 338 0.33 30.42 0.84
CA LEU A 338 -1.04 29.99 0.58
C LEU A 338 -1.09 28.50 0.19
N PHE A 339 -0.21 28.04 -0.71
CA PHE A 339 -0.14 26.61 -1.07
C PHE A 339 0.20 25.73 0.12
N ASN A 340 1.10 26.14 0.99
CA ASN A 340 1.41 25.42 2.23
C ASN A 340 0.16 25.26 3.09
N HIS A 341 -0.59 26.34 3.31
CA HIS A 341 -1.85 26.30 4.06
C HIS A 341 -2.87 25.34 3.41
N LEU A 342 -3.11 25.49 2.10
CA LEU A 342 -4.06 24.64 1.37
C LEU A 342 -3.66 23.17 1.44
N THR A 343 -2.38 22.87 1.33
CA THR A 343 -1.86 21.49 1.40
C THR A 343 -2.07 20.90 2.80
N ALA A 344 -1.78 21.67 3.86
CA ALA A 344 -1.99 21.22 5.23
C ALA A 344 -3.48 20.97 5.54
N VAL A 345 -4.38 21.85 5.09
CA VAL A 345 -5.83 21.68 5.25
C VAL A 345 -6.34 20.46 4.48
N ALA A 346 -5.90 20.27 3.24
CA ALA A 346 -6.24 19.09 2.43
C ALA A 346 -5.72 17.80 3.06
N ALA A 347 -4.48 17.80 3.61
CA ALA A 347 -3.90 16.66 4.32
C ALA A 347 -4.72 16.29 5.56
N GLN A 348 -5.12 17.29 6.36
CA GLN A 348 -5.96 17.07 7.56
C GLN A 348 -7.32 16.48 7.19
N TRP A 349 -7.98 17.04 6.18
CA TRP A 349 -9.29 16.58 5.75
C TRP A 349 -9.23 15.15 5.19
N SER A 350 -8.31 14.88 4.28
CA SER A 350 -8.17 13.56 3.64
C SER A 350 -7.74 12.49 4.66
N LEU A 351 -6.81 12.81 5.56
CA LEU A 351 -6.40 11.89 6.63
C LEU A 351 -7.59 11.51 7.52
N ARG A 352 -8.41 12.49 7.94
CA ARG A 352 -9.59 12.26 8.76
C ARG A 352 -10.64 11.40 8.05
N SER A 353 -10.86 11.63 6.75
CA SER A 353 -11.81 10.89 5.95
C SER A 353 -11.35 9.44 5.76
N LEU A 354 -10.14 9.26 5.24
CA LEU A 354 -9.63 7.93 4.89
C LEU A 354 -9.30 7.06 6.11
N ALA A 355 -8.90 7.64 7.24
CA ALA A 355 -8.69 6.87 8.48
C ALA A 355 -9.97 6.23 9.03
N LYS A 356 -11.16 6.71 8.66
CA LYS A 356 -12.45 6.09 8.99
C LYS A 356 -12.72 4.85 8.14
N GLU A 357 -12.33 4.90 6.87
CA GLU A 357 -12.59 3.85 5.90
C GLU A 357 -11.50 2.77 5.90
N HIS A 358 -10.26 3.16 6.24
CA HIS A 358 -9.08 2.33 6.20
C HIS A 358 -8.41 2.22 7.58
N PRO A 359 -8.73 1.19 8.38
CA PRO A 359 -8.16 1.01 9.72
C PRO A 359 -6.62 1.01 9.74
N LEU A 360 -5.99 0.53 8.67
CA LEU A 360 -4.54 0.48 8.53
C LEU A 360 -3.88 1.88 8.57
N ILE A 361 -4.53 2.90 7.98
CA ILE A 361 -4.08 4.30 8.08
C ILE A 361 -4.04 4.73 9.55
N ARG A 362 -5.12 4.46 10.28
CA ARG A 362 -5.20 4.78 11.71
C ARG A 362 -4.09 4.10 12.50
N TYR A 363 -3.81 2.82 12.22
CA TYR A 363 -2.76 2.06 12.91
C TYR A 363 -1.36 2.62 12.63
N TYR A 364 -1.06 3.00 11.39
CA TYR A 364 0.21 3.62 11.03
C TYR A 364 0.41 4.97 11.70
N VAL A 365 -0.61 5.82 11.73
CA VAL A 365 -0.54 7.13 12.39
C VAL A 365 -0.43 6.97 13.91
N GLU A 366 -1.19 6.06 14.51
CA GLU A 366 -1.08 5.75 15.94
C GLU A 366 0.34 5.30 16.32
N ALA A 367 0.91 4.38 15.52
CA ALA A 367 2.27 3.91 15.75
C ALA A 367 3.31 5.03 15.62
N ALA A 368 3.19 5.88 14.60
CA ALA A 368 4.08 7.02 14.39
C ALA A 368 4.03 8.02 15.55
N LEU A 369 2.83 8.30 16.07
CA LEU A 369 2.64 9.18 17.23
C LEU A 369 3.30 8.58 18.48
N ARG A 370 3.04 7.32 18.79
CA ARG A 370 3.58 6.66 19.98
C ARG A 370 5.10 6.47 19.93
N ARG A 371 5.65 6.26 18.74
CA ARG A 371 7.10 6.13 18.52
C ARG A 371 7.81 7.48 18.38
N LYS A 372 7.07 8.61 18.44
CA LYS A 372 7.57 9.99 18.27
C LYS A 372 8.28 10.20 16.93
N GLU A 373 7.81 9.57 15.88
CA GLU A 373 8.39 9.68 14.53
C GLU A 373 7.91 10.93 13.78
N ILE A 374 6.88 11.60 14.26
CA ILE A 374 6.38 12.87 13.70
C ILE A 374 7.11 14.00 14.41
N ALA A 375 8.13 14.54 13.74
CA ALA A 375 9.02 15.55 14.34
C ALA A 375 8.31 16.87 14.69
N CYS A 376 7.29 17.29 13.91
CA CYS A 376 6.56 18.54 14.14
C CYS A 376 5.44 18.34 15.17
N PRO A 377 5.49 19.00 16.36
CA PRO A 377 4.45 18.84 17.39
C PRO A 377 3.05 19.27 16.92
N VAL A 378 2.96 20.29 16.07
CA VAL A 378 1.68 20.76 15.50
C VAL A 378 1.10 19.71 14.58
N ALA A 379 1.93 19.13 13.69
CA ALA A 379 1.51 18.04 12.81
C ALA A 379 1.06 16.81 13.62
N ALA A 380 1.80 16.45 14.67
CA ALA A 380 1.44 15.35 15.57
C ALA A 380 0.07 15.58 16.25
N ALA A 381 -0.19 16.80 16.73
CA ALA A 381 -1.47 17.15 17.37
C ALA A 381 -2.64 17.09 16.37
N ILE A 382 -2.45 17.60 15.15
CA ILE A 382 -3.46 17.54 14.08
C ILE A 382 -3.72 16.10 13.66
N ALA A 383 -2.66 15.31 13.45
CA ALA A 383 -2.77 13.89 13.06
C ALA A 383 -3.53 13.08 14.13
N ALA A 384 -3.21 13.27 15.40
CA ALA A 384 -3.90 12.60 16.50
C ALA A 384 -5.40 12.91 16.53
N ARG A 385 -5.78 14.18 16.38
CA ARG A 385 -7.19 14.57 16.28
C ARG A 385 -7.87 13.96 15.06
N ALA A 386 -7.18 13.91 13.92
CA ALA A 386 -7.72 13.34 12.68
C ALA A 386 -8.11 11.86 12.84
N ILE A 387 -7.35 11.08 13.63
CA ILE A 387 -7.64 9.67 13.90
C ILE A 387 -8.44 9.42 15.20
N GLY A 388 -8.93 10.49 15.85
CA GLY A 388 -9.75 10.41 17.07
C GLY A 388 -8.97 10.05 18.35
N MET A 389 -7.65 10.30 18.39
CA MET A 389 -6.85 10.16 19.61
C MET A 389 -6.92 11.43 20.46
N GLN A 390 -7.09 11.24 21.77
CA GLN A 390 -6.91 12.34 22.73
C GLN A 390 -5.41 12.57 22.95
N VAL A 391 -4.92 13.75 22.59
CA VAL A 391 -3.55 14.17 22.89
C VAL A 391 -3.60 15.09 24.09
N ARG A 392 -3.01 14.69 25.21
CA ARG A 392 -2.63 15.64 26.24
C ARG A 392 -1.40 16.40 25.73
N LEU A 393 -1.61 17.60 25.22
CA LEU A 393 -0.51 18.51 24.92
C LEU A 393 0.13 18.88 26.28
N THR A 394 1.26 18.28 26.60
CA THR A 394 2.10 18.80 27.67
C THR A 394 2.62 20.16 27.17
N PRO A 395 2.30 21.27 27.82
CA PRO A 395 2.84 22.56 27.39
C PRO A 395 4.37 22.46 27.37
N PRO A 396 5.05 23.14 26.44
CA PRO A 396 6.50 23.18 26.43
C PRO A 396 6.95 23.65 27.82
N LYS A 397 7.87 22.91 28.46
CA LYS A 397 8.52 23.37 29.66
C LYS A 397 9.05 24.78 29.32
N LYS A 398 8.53 25.82 29.98
CA LYS A 398 9.16 27.13 29.95
C LYS A 398 10.59 26.90 30.40
N GLU A 399 11.55 27.07 29.49
CA GLU A 399 12.95 27.13 29.88
C GLU A 399 13.02 28.20 31.00
N ALA A 400 13.46 27.76 32.16
CA ALA A 400 13.68 28.69 33.28
C ALA A 400 14.67 29.73 32.78
N ALA A 401 14.26 31.02 32.87
CA ALA A 401 15.15 32.10 32.52
C ALA A 401 16.47 31.93 33.30
N PRO A 402 17.64 32.08 32.65
CA PRO A 402 18.91 31.97 33.36
C PRO A 402 18.92 32.92 34.55
N ALA A 403 19.26 32.38 35.71
CA ALA A 403 19.34 33.18 36.96
C ALA A 403 20.27 34.36 36.73
N PRO A 404 19.91 35.56 37.19
CA PRO A 404 20.78 36.73 37.05
C PRO A 404 22.12 36.47 37.75
N LYS A 405 23.20 36.61 37.00
CA LYS A 405 24.55 36.54 37.55
C LYS A 405 24.70 37.65 38.58
N ARG A 406 24.91 37.28 39.83
CA ARG A 406 25.34 38.19 40.87
C ARG A 406 26.84 38.49 40.72
#